data_aa19dd8db889051a2cc609625d2647c3
#
_entry.id   aa19dd8db889051a2cc609625d2647c3
#
_cell.length_a   1.000
_cell.length_b   1.000
_cell.length_c   1.000
_cell.angle_alpha   90.00
_cell.angle_beta   90.00
_cell.angle_gamma   90.00
#
_symmetry.space_group_name_H-M   'P 1'
#
loop_
_entity.id
_entity.type
_entity.pdbx_description
1 polymer ?
#
loop_
_entity_poly.entity_id
_entity_poly.type
_entity_poly.pdbx_seq_one_letter_code
_entity_poly.pdbx_strand_id
1 'polypeptide(L)'
;MLFGKKNIARYISAQQQNYILRNDANMYIRLIRNEAKGNAITGRLVIDGRWFCNTLERKGVEIPALCYHVCVTHSPRFKRLLPIVQNVPQRSGIRIHRGSKPEHSSGCVLVPAEKEKELTNKLLKAQNEHEEIILEVTDFRAGTEYGYNTPCERELQQYEIDARRAEQRYYELHPEECKC
;
A
#
# COMPACT_ATOMS: atom_id res chain seq x y z
N MET A 1 -28.75 -25.57 -1.65
CA MET A 1 -29.47 -24.65 -0.75
C MET A 1 -28.63 -23.41 -0.51
N LEU A 2 -28.98 -22.28 -1.16
CA LEU A 2 -28.14 -21.05 -1.25
C LEU A 2 -28.80 -19.88 -0.50
N PHE A 3 -29.41 -20.11 0.66
CA PHE A 3 -30.18 -19.07 1.36
C PHE A 3 -29.44 -18.34 2.50
N GLY A 4 -28.31 -18.88 3.01
CA GLY A 4 -27.62 -18.28 4.16
C GLY A 4 -26.77 -17.04 3.87
N LYS A 5 -26.23 -16.89 2.67
CA LYS A 5 -25.26 -15.81 2.36
C LYS A 5 -25.89 -14.43 2.15
N LYS A 6 -27.20 -14.34 1.85
CA LYS A 6 -27.85 -13.04 1.55
C LYS A 6 -28.21 -12.22 2.80
N ASN A 7 -28.30 -12.81 3.96
CA ASN A 7 -28.70 -12.08 5.16
C ASN A 7 -27.51 -11.52 5.95
N ILE A 8 -26.34 -12.14 5.88
CA ILE A 8 -25.10 -11.66 6.49
C ILE A 8 -24.69 -10.30 5.89
N ALA A 9 -24.87 -10.13 4.57
CA ALA A 9 -24.58 -8.87 3.87
C ALA A 9 -25.41 -7.66 4.35
N ARG A 10 -26.56 -7.89 4.98
CA ARG A 10 -27.41 -6.81 5.52
C ARG A 10 -26.98 -6.32 6.91
N TYR A 11 -26.23 -7.13 7.64
CA TYR A 11 -25.76 -6.79 8.99
C TYR A 11 -24.37 -6.12 8.98
N ILE A 12 -23.67 -6.21 7.88
CA ILE A 12 -22.43 -5.48 7.68
C ILE A 12 -22.78 -3.98 7.63
N SER A 13 -22.21 -3.18 8.55
CA SER A 13 -22.48 -1.74 8.58
C SER A 13 -22.16 -1.09 7.24
N ALA A 14 -22.84 0.01 6.92
CA ALA A 14 -22.55 0.77 5.70
C ALA A 14 -21.05 1.17 5.60
N GLN A 15 -20.38 1.34 6.74
CA GLN A 15 -18.94 1.57 6.81
C GLN A 15 -18.13 0.33 6.39
N GLN A 16 -18.56 -0.86 6.78
CA GLN A 16 -17.91 -2.12 6.41
C GLN A 16 -18.15 -2.47 4.94
N GLN A 17 -19.36 -2.22 4.43
CA GLN A 17 -19.64 -2.34 3.00
C GLN A 17 -18.81 -1.37 2.16
N ASN A 18 -18.67 -0.13 2.59
CA ASN A 18 -17.80 0.85 1.95
C ASN A 18 -16.33 0.45 2.01
N TYR A 19 -15.87 -0.21 3.09
CA TYR A 19 -14.51 -0.71 3.21
C TYR A 19 -14.25 -1.88 2.25
N ILE A 20 -15.18 -2.84 2.14
CA ILE A 20 -15.10 -3.97 1.20
C ILE A 20 -15.10 -3.48 -0.25
N LEU A 21 -16.02 -2.57 -0.59
CA LEU A 21 -16.10 -1.96 -1.93
C LEU A 21 -14.87 -1.08 -2.26
N ARG A 22 -14.24 -0.47 -1.25
CA ARG A 22 -12.99 0.29 -1.42
C ARG A 22 -11.78 -0.62 -1.64
N ASN A 23 -11.73 -1.79 -1.02
CA ASN A 23 -10.63 -2.74 -1.21
C ASN A 23 -10.61 -3.36 -2.61
N ASP A 24 -11.77 -3.52 -3.26
CA ASP A 24 -11.86 -3.98 -4.64
C ASP A 24 -11.45 -2.90 -5.67
N ALA A 25 -11.34 -1.63 -5.23
CA ALA A 25 -11.03 -0.47 -6.07
C ALA A 25 -9.69 0.20 -5.70
N ASN A 26 -8.78 -0.49 -5.02
CA ASN A 26 -7.50 0.08 -4.58
C ASN A 26 -6.35 -0.46 -5.40
N MET A 27 -5.44 0.44 -5.80
CA MET A 27 -4.14 0.06 -6.34
C MET A 27 -3.16 -0.16 -5.20
N TYR A 28 -2.53 -1.32 -5.14
CA TYR A 28 -1.63 -1.69 -4.07
C TYR A 28 -0.17 -1.76 -4.56
N ILE A 29 0.69 -0.96 -3.96
CA ILE A 29 2.12 -0.88 -4.28
C ILE A 29 2.91 -1.35 -3.07
N ARG A 30 3.89 -2.22 -3.30
CA ARG A 30 4.87 -2.62 -2.27
C ARG A 30 6.27 -2.17 -2.66
N LEU A 31 6.91 -1.40 -1.79
CA LEU A 31 8.33 -1.14 -1.82
C LEU A 31 9.02 -2.12 -0.87
N ILE A 32 9.72 -3.08 -1.44
CA ILE A 32 10.40 -4.14 -0.70
C ILE A 32 11.89 -3.85 -0.72
N ARG A 33 12.47 -3.45 0.42
CA ARG A 33 13.90 -3.22 0.57
C ARG A 33 14.63 -4.54 0.72
N ASN A 34 15.63 -4.79 -0.10
CA ASN A 34 16.38 -6.07 -0.09
C ASN A 34 17.69 -5.94 0.68
N GLU A 35 18.51 -4.95 0.35
CA GLU A 35 19.89 -4.84 0.85
C GLU A 35 20.28 -3.38 1.05
N ALA A 36 21.11 -3.15 2.06
CA ALA A 36 21.79 -1.87 2.27
C ALA A 36 23.30 -2.06 2.09
N LYS A 37 23.90 -1.37 1.11
CA LYS A 37 25.34 -1.42 0.83
C LYS A 37 25.89 0.00 0.71
N GLY A 38 26.84 0.34 1.56
CA GLY A 38 27.35 1.72 1.65
C GLY A 38 26.22 2.67 2.03
N ASN A 39 26.01 3.70 1.20
CA ASN A 39 24.93 4.69 1.34
C ASN A 39 23.68 4.37 0.54
N ALA A 40 23.62 3.20 -0.11
CA ALA A 40 22.52 2.76 -0.95
C ALA A 40 21.65 1.72 -0.25
N ILE A 41 20.34 1.80 -0.44
CA ILE A 41 19.38 0.73 -0.15
C ILE A 41 18.76 0.34 -1.48
N THR A 42 18.96 -0.92 -1.86
CA THR A 42 18.34 -1.50 -3.05
C THR A 42 17.04 -2.19 -2.68
N GLY A 43 16.08 -2.14 -3.57
CA GLY A 43 14.78 -2.76 -3.38
C GLY A 43 14.09 -3.05 -4.69
N ARG A 44 12.83 -3.40 -4.57
CA ARG A 44 11.93 -3.66 -5.71
C ARG A 44 10.57 -3.05 -5.46
N LEU A 45 9.97 -2.56 -6.51
CA LEU A 45 8.59 -2.10 -6.53
C LEU A 45 7.71 -3.19 -7.15
N VAL A 46 6.65 -3.53 -6.45
CA VAL A 46 5.64 -4.51 -6.87
C VAL A 46 4.30 -3.77 -6.91
N ILE A 47 3.52 -3.94 -7.96
CA ILE A 47 2.20 -3.32 -8.12
C ILE A 47 1.18 -4.44 -8.33
N ASP A 48 0.14 -4.49 -7.50
CA ASP A 48 -0.92 -5.50 -7.56
C ASP A 48 -0.35 -6.94 -7.65
N GLY A 49 0.65 -7.22 -6.82
CA GLY A 49 1.32 -8.52 -6.75
C GLY A 49 2.32 -8.81 -7.88
N ARG A 50 2.51 -7.91 -8.84
CA ARG A 50 3.43 -8.10 -9.97
C ARG A 50 4.67 -7.22 -9.83
N TRP A 51 5.84 -7.82 -10.04
CA TRP A 51 7.09 -7.05 -10.11
C TRP A 51 7.01 -5.96 -11.18
N PHE A 52 7.41 -4.75 -10.81
CA PHE A 52 7.40 -3.60 -11.70
C PHE A 52 8.80 -3.12 -12.07
N CYS A 53 9.65 -2.83 -11.08
CA CYS A 53 11.04 -2.42 -11.30
C CYS A 53 11.88 -2.55 -10.01
N ASN A 54 13.20 -2.41 -10.16
CA ASN A 54 14.10 -2.20 -9.04
C ASN A 54 14.00 -0.76 -8.52
N THR A 55 14.32 -0.58 -7.24
CA THR A 55 14.33 0.72 -6.58
C THR A 55 15.67 0.99 -5.93
N LEU A 56 15.95 2.26 -5.70
CA LEU A 56 17.11 2.72 -4.98
C LEU A 56 16.69 3.82 -4.00
N GLU A 57 17.18 3.76 -2.78
CA GLU A 57 17.01 4.81 -1.77
C GLU A 57 18.38 5.18 -1.19
N ARG A 58 18.49 6.35 -0.60
CA ARG A 58 19.68 6.76 0.13
C ARG A 58 19.54 6.36 1.59
N LYS A 59 20.51 5.60 2.10
CA LYS A 59 20.56 5.17 3.50
C LYS A 59 20.67 6.37 4.45
N GLY A 60 19.94 6.29 5.56
CA GLY A 60 19.89 7.31 6.62
C GLY A 60 18.91 8.44 6.36
N VAL A 61 18.29 8.48 5.17
CA VAL A 61 17.21 9.43 4.83
C VAL A 61 16.00 8.76 4.21
N GLU A 62 15.99 7.44 4.16
CA GLU A 62 14.83 6.66 3.69
C GLU A 62 13.58 6.91 4.53
N ILE A 63 12.42 6.72 3.95
CA ILE A 63 11.15 6.84 4.67
C ILE A 63 10.93 5.62 5.60
N PRO A 64 10.23 5.77 6.72
CA PRO A 64 9.90 4.64 7.59
C PRO A 64 9.17 3.50 6.85
N ALA A 65 9.35 2.28 7.33
CA ALA A 65 8.60 1.11 6.84
C ALA A 65 7.18 1.15 7.42
N LEU A 66 6.28 1.78 6.69
CA LEU A 66 4.87 2.03 7.03
C LEU A 66 4.01 1.94 5.76
N CYS A 67 2.70 2.10 5.94
CA CYS A 67 1.76 2.32 4.84
C CYS A 67 1.51 3.80 4.60
N TYR A 68 1.41 4.16 3.34
CA TYR A 68 1.25 5.54 2.89
C TYR A 68 0.20 5.64 1.80
N HIS A 69 -0.53 6.74 1.76
CA HIS A 69 -1.29 7.11 0.58
C HIS A 69 -0.37 7.76 -0.46
N VAL A 70 -0.66 7.48 -1.72
CA VAL A 70 0.07 8.06 -2.85
C VAL A 70 -0.91 8.75 -3.78
N CYS A 71 -0.56 9.92 -4.28
CA CYS A 71 -1.27 10.55 -5.37
C CYS A 71 -0.28 11.13 -6.39
N VAL A 72 -0.75 11.45 -7.59
CA VAL A 72 0.06 12.07 -8.62
C VAL A 72 -0.22 13.57 -8.64
N THR A 73 0.83 14.36 -8.45
CA THR A 73 0.73 15.82 -8.45
C THR A 73 1.87 16.45 -9.23
N HIS A 74 1.68 17.68 -9.69
CA HIS A 74 2.78 18.45 -10.29
C HIS A 74 3.86 18.73 -9.24
N SER A 75 5.11 18.42 -9.58
CA SER A 75 6.26 18.71 -8.75
C SER A 75 6.86 20.08 -9.12
N PRO A 76 6.87 21.06 -8.19
CA PRO A 76 7.52 22.34 -8.46
C PRO A 76 9.01 22.20 -8.76
N ARG A 77 9.70 21.26 -8.07
CA ARG A 77 11.14 21.00 -8.25
C ARG A 77 11.46 20.35 -9.60
N PHE A 78 10.70 19.32 -9.97
CA PHE A 78 10.98 18.54 -11.17
C PHE A 78 10.22 19.01 -12.41
N LYS A 79 9.30 19.99 -12.27
CA LYS A 79 8.50 20.61 -13.34
C LYS A 79 7.68 19.60 -14.16
N ARG A 80 7.20 18.53 -13.52
CA ARG A 80 6.35 17.50 -14.14
C ARG A 80 5.50 16.79 -13.11
N LEU A 81 4.53 16.01 -13.58
CA LEU A 81 3.72 15.13 -12.75
C LEU A 81 4.58 13.99 -12.21
N LEU A 82 4.50 13.73 -10.91
CA LEU A 82 5.18 12.64 -10.23
C LEU A 82 4.34 12.14 -9.05
N PRO A 83 4.44 10.84 -8.71
CA PRO A 83 3.86 10.33 -7.48
C PRO A 83 4.44 11.01 -6.26
N ILE A 84 3.58 11.42 -5.33
CA ILE A 84 3.95 11.95 -4.01
C ILE A 84 3.45 11.01 -2.93
N VAL A 85 4.33 10.66 -2.00
CA VAL A 85 4.02 9.87 -0.81
C VAL A 85 3.52 10.83 0.27
N GLN A 86 2.30 10.62 0.73
CA GLN A 86 1.63 11.52 1.68
C GLN A 86 1.91 11.11 3.12
N ASN A 87 1.81 12.07 4.02
CA ASN A 87 1.88 11.88 5.48
C ASN A 87 3.16 11.16 5.97
N VAL A 88 4.27 11.34 5.28
CA VAL A 88 5.55 10.82 5.76
C VAL A 88 5.93 11.55 7.06
N PRO A 89 6.20 10.84 8.17
CA PRO A 89 6.53 11.47 9.44
C PRO A 89 7.65 12.50 9.32
N GLN A 90 7.43 13.71 9.80
CA GLN A 90 8.39 14.83 9.84
C GLN A 90 8.95 15.26 8.48
N ARG A 91 8.33 14.84 7.37
CA ARG A 91 8.80 15.15 6.01
C ARG A 91 7.65 15.49 5.08
N SER A 92 7.96 16.34 4.10
CA SER A 92 7.05 16.68 3.01
C SER A 92 7.77 16.58 1.67
N GLY A 93 6.98 16.47 0.59
CA GLY A 93 7.53 16.47 -0.76
C GLY A 93 8.28 15.19 -1.15
N ILE A 94 8.12 14.09 -0.40
CA ILE A 94 8.68 12.78 -0.74
C ILE A 94 7.99 12.26 -2.00
N ARG A 95 8.78 11.92 -3.00
CA ARG A 95 8.28 11.47 -4.31
C ARG A 95 8.93 10.18 -4.77
N ILE A 96 8.29 9.53 -5.72
CA ILE A 96 8.91 8.46 -6.49
C ILE A 96 9.33 9.07 -7.82
N HIS A 97 10.65 9.09 -8.10
CA HIS A 97 11.18 9.70 -9.31
C HIS A 97 12.44 8.99 -9.82
N ARG A 98 12.85 9.29 -11.03
CA ARG A 98 14.04 8.69 -11.63
C ARG A 98 15.32 9.07 -10.89
N GLY A 99 16.22 8.09 -10.78
CA GLY A 99 17.55 8.28 -10.25
C GLY A 99 18.38 7.01 -10.34
N SER A 100 19.69 7.18 -10.47
CA SER A 100 20.65 6.08 -10.62
C SER A 100 21.72 6.06 -9.51
N LYS A 101 21.70 7.07 -8.64
CA LYS A 101 22.65 7.18 -7.52
C LYS A 101 21.91 7.59 -6.25
N PRO A 102 22.31 7.08 -5.06
CA PRO A 102 21.68 7.46 -3.80
C PRO A 102 21.63 8.96 -3.54
N GLU A 103 22.65 9.70 -4.02
CA GLU A 103 22.77 11.16 -3.88
C GLU A 103 21.67 11.93 -4.62
N HIS A 104 20.96 11.28 -5.55
CA HIS A 104 19.80 11.88 -6.23
C HIS A 104 18.57 11.97 -5.30
N SER A 105 18.65 11.34 -4.12
CA SER A 105 17.57 11.32 -3.13
C SER A 105 17.96 12.02 -1.83
N SER A 106 16.99 12.77 -1.29
CA SER A 106 16.98 13.25 0.10
C SER A 106 15.82 12.63 0.89
N GLY A 107 15.46 11.37 0.54
CA GLY A 107 14.35 10.61 1.13
C GLY A 107 13.34 10.11 0.09
N CYS A 108 13.44 10.56 -1.16
CA CYS A 108 12.61 10.05 -2.25
C CYS A 108 12.98 8.61 -2.63
N VAL A 109 12.02 7.88 -3.17
CA VAL A 109 12.25 6.56 -3.76
C VAL A 109 12.68 6.74 -5.22
N LEU A 110 13.81 6.18 -5.59
CA LEU A 110 14.35 6.25 -6.94
C LEU A 110 13.97 5.02 -7.75
N VAL A 111 13.56 5.26 -8.99
CA VAL A 111 13.24 4.22 -9.99
C VAL A 111 14.07 4.45 -11.25
N PRO A 112 14.24 3.45 -12.13
CA PRO A 112 14.87 3.62 -13.43
C PRO A 112 14.16 4.70 -14.26
N ALA A 113 14.91 5.42 -15.08
CA ALA A 113 14.39 6.57 -15.84
C ALA A 113 13.23 6.18 -16.78
N GLU A 114 13.33 5.02 -17.40
CA GLU A 114 12.30 4.46 -18.29
C GLU A 114 11.02 4.07 -17.55
N LYS A 115 11.13 3.76 -16.26
CA LYS A 115 10.01 3.34 -15.42
C LYS A 115 9.28 4.51 -14.73
N GLU A 116 9.89 5.66 -14.58
CA GLU A 116 9.27 6.83 -13.95
C GLU A 116 7.96 7.24 -14.66
N LYS A 117 8.03 7.37 -15.99
CA LYS A 117 6.87 7.79 -16.79
C LYS A 117 5.77 6.72 -16.80
N GLU A 118 6.15 5.46 -16.94
CA GLU A 118 5.20 4.34 -16.91
C GLU A 118 4.48 4.27 -15.57
N LEU A 119 5.22 4.36 -14.45
CA LEU A 119 4.65 4.41 -13.10
C LEU A 119 3.70 5.59 -12.94
N THR A 120 4.16 6.79 -13.28
CA THR A 120 3.35 8.01 -13.14
C THR A 120 2.04 7.91 -13.91
N ASN A 121 2.07 7.41 -15.15
CA ASN A 121 0.88 7.24 -15.97
C ASN A 121 -0.08 6.19 -15.39
N LYS A 122 0.47 5.06 -14.89
CA LYS A 122 -0.34 4.00 -14.26
C LYS A 122 -1.06 4.53 -13.01
N LEU A 123 -0.36 5.25 -12.15
CA LEU A 123 -0.95 5.82 -10.93
C LEU A 123 -1.93 6.96 -11.25
N LEU A 124 -1.64 7.78 -12.25
CA LEU A 124 -2.56 8.83 -12.69
C LEU A 124 -3.86 8.25 -13.24
N LYS A 125 -3.79 7.12 -13.95
CA LYS A 125 -4.98 6.41 -14.42
C LYS A 125 -5.82 5.94 -13.24
N ALA A 126 -5.24 5.23 -12.27
CA ALA A 126 -5.93 4.77 -11.08
C ALA A 126 -6.56 5.95 -10.31
N GLN A 127 -5.82 7.05 -10.12
CA GLN A 127 -6.33 8.25 -9.49
C GLN A 127 -7.54 8.86 -10.22
N ASN A 128 -7.53 8.88 -11.56
CA ASN A 128 -8.65 9.37 -12.37
C ASN A 128 -9.86 8.43 -12.31
N GLU A 129 -9.64 7.15 -12.06
CA GLU A 129 -10.67 6.13 -11.83
C GLU A 129 -11.16 6.12 -10.37
N HIS A 130 -10.69 7.08 -9.55
CA HIS A 130 -11.00 7.22 -8.13
C HIS A 130 -10.53 6.05 -7.25
N GLU A 131 -9.55 5.29 -7.73
CA GLU A 131 -8.89 4.28 -6.92
C GLU A 131 -8.02 4.95 -5.86
N GLU A 132 -8.03 4.40 -4.65
CA GLU A 132 -7.08 4.75 -3.60
C GLU A 132 -5.74 4.04 -3.90
N ILE A 133 -4.64 4.76 -3.84
CA ILE A 133 -3.32 4.21 -4.10
C ILE A 133 -2.57 4.08 -2.78
N ILE A 134 -2.28 2.85 -2.39
CA ILE A 134 -1.58 2.52 -1.14
C ILE A 134 -0.16 2.07 -1.45
N LEU A 135 0.82 2.66 -0.77
CA LEU A 135 2.22 2.22 -0.79
C LEU A 135 2.58 1.61 0.55
N GLU A 136 2.82 0.32 0.55
CA GLU A 136 3.41 -0.39 1.69
C GLU A 136 4.94 -0.43 1.54
N VAL A 137 5.65 0.00 2.57
CA VAL A 137 7.12 -0.07 2.63
C VAL A 137 7.51 -1.15 3.62
N THR A 138 8.22 -2.17 3.13
CA THR A 138 8.70 -3.30 3.93
C THR A 138 10.22 -3.37 3.92
N ASP A 139 10.80 -3.70 5.07
CA ASP A 139 12.24 -3.73 5.25
C ASP A 139 12.71 -5.17 5.53
N PHE A 140 13.37 -5.78 4.53
CA PHE A 140 13.92 -7.15 4.60
C PHE A 140 15.43 -7.19 4.83
N ARG A 141 16.00 -6.15 5.40
CA ARG A 141 17.41 -6.17 5.75
C ARG A 141 17.68 -7.32 6.73
N ALA A 142 18.84 -7.99 6.56
CA ALA A 142 19.23 -9.21 7.26
C ALA A 142 18.85 -9.21 8.75
N GLY A 143 18.08 -10.21 9.18
CA GLY A 143 17.61 -10.40 10.54
C GLY A 143 16.15 -10.06 10.81
N THR A 144 15.44 -9.48 9.85
CA THR A 144 13.96 -9.42 9.92
C THR A 144 13.41 -10.67 9.27
N GLU A 145 12.95 -11.62 10.08
CA GLU A 145 12.11 -12.71 9.59
C GLU A 145 10.93 -12.12 8.81
N TYR A 146 10.49 -12.85 7.79
CA TYR A 146 9.23 -12.63 7.08
C TYR A 146 8.07 -12.68 8.09
N GLY A 147 8.00 -11.67 8.93
CA GLY A 147 6.86 -11.46 9.81
C GLY A 147 5.77 -10.82 8.97
N TYR A 148 4.71 -11.55 8.72
CA TYR A 148 3.41 -11.05 8.29
C TYR A 148 2.86 -10.07 9.35
N ASN A 149 3.46 -8.90 9.48
CA ASN A 149 3.07 -7.90 10.49
C ASN A 149 3.43 -6.49 10.04
N THR A 150 3.25 -6.22 8.74
CA THR A 150 3.27 -4.84 8.26
C THR A 150 2.07 -4.09 8.85
N PRO A 151 2.14 -2.76 8.98
CA PRO A 151 1.02 -1.96 9.43
C PRO A 151 -0.27 -2.25 8.65
N CYS A 152 -0.19 -2.45 7.32
CA CYS A 152 -1.33 -2.78 6.49
C CYS A 152 -1.87 -4.19 6.78
N GLU A 153 -1.00 -5.17 7.02
CA GLU A 153 -1.43 -6.53 7.39
C GLU A 153 -2.08 -6.57 8.77
N ARG A 154 -1.62 -5.75 9.72
CA ARG A 154 -2.26 -5.61 11.03
C ARG A 154 -3.67 -5.02 10.93
N GLU A 155 -3.86 -4.03 10.06
CA GLU A 155 -5.17 -3.47 9.80
C GLU A 155 -6.09 -4.49 9.12
N LEU A 156 -5.57 -5.27 8.14
CA LEU A 156 -6.30 -6.35 7.50
C LEU A 156 -6.63 -7.48 8.48
N GLN A 157 -5.68 -7.89 9.33
CA GLN A 157 -5.92 -8.89 10.38
C GLN A 157 -6.95 -8.40 11.40
N GLN A 158 -6.87 -7.14 11.81
CA GLN A 158 -7.86 -6.55 12.71
C GLN A 158 -9.24 -6.52 12.09
N TYR A 159 -9.32 -6.17 10.80
CA TYR A 159 -10.57 -6.21 10.04
C TYR A 159 -11.16 -7.63 9.99
N GLU A 160 -10.35 -8.65 9.68
CA GLU A 160 -10.78 -10.05 9.66
C GLU A 160 -11.28 -10.52 11.04
N ILE A 161 -10.61 -10.10 12.13
CA ILE A 161 -11.03 -10.37 13.50
C ILE A 161 -12.38 -9.72 13.78
N ASP A 162 -12.55 -8.48 13.39
CA ASP A 162 -13.79 -7.74 13.63
C ASP A 162 -14.93 -8.27 12.76
N ALA A 163 -14.65 -8.69 11.54
CA ALA A 163 -15.63 -9.36 10.67
C ALA A 163 -16.10 -10.70 11.26
N ARG A 164 -15.18 -11.54 11.76
CA ARG A 164 -15.51 -12.80 12.44
C ARG A 164 -16.33 -12.57 13.71
N ARG A 165 -15.98 -11.55 14.51
CA ARG A 165 -16.75 -11.18 15.70
C ARG A 165 -18.15 -10.69 15.36
N ALA A 166 -18.30 -9.93 14.26
CA ALA A 166 -19.60 -9.46 13.79
C ALA A 166 -20.45 -10.64 13.30
N GLU A 167 -19.87 -11.60 12.58
CA GLU A 167 -20.52 -12.82 12.12
C GLU A 167 -20.97 -13.70 13.31
N GLN A 168 -20.07 -13.90 14.27
CA GLN A 168 -20.40 -14.66 15.49
C GLN A 168 -21.57 -14.01 16.26
N ARG A 169 -21.52 -12.68 16.43
CA ARG A 169 -22.58 -11.93 17.09
C ARG A 169 -23.91 -12.00 16.34
N TYR A 170 -23.87 -12.04 15.00
CA TYR A 170 -25.05 -12.25 14.17
C TYR A 170 -25.71 -13.59 14.47
N TYR A 171 -24.95 -14.70 14.50
CA TYR A 171 -25.47 -16.03 14.80
C TYR A 171 -25.92 -16.20 16.26
N GLU A 172 -25.31 -15.49 17.21
CA GLU A 172 -25.78 -15.44 18.60
C GLU A 172 -27.17 -14.77 18.71
N LEU A 173 -27.46 -13.78 17.87
CA LEU A 173 -28.75 -13.10 17.82
C LEU A 173 -29.80 -13.81 16.95
N HIS A 174 -29.34 -14.67 16.04
CA HIS A 174 -30.19 -15.40 15.08
C HIS A 174 -29.88 -16.91 15.10
N PRO A 175 -30.06 -17.58 16.23
CA PRO A 175 -29.71 -18.99 16.37
C PRO A 175 -30.48 -19.91 15.43
N GLU A 176 -31.65 -19.47 14.92
CA GLU A 176 -32.45 -20.20 13.94
C GLU A 176 -31.77 -20.27 12.55
N GLU A 177 -30.82 -19.37 12.23
CA GLU A 177 -30.08 -19.37 10.99
C GLU A 177 -28.77 -20.18 11.07
N CYS A 178 -28.36 -20.57 12.27
CA CYS A 178 -27.20 -21.45 12.52
C CYS A 178 -27.61 -22.90 12.27
N LYS A 179 -27.66 -23.31 11.01
CA LYS A 179 -27.82 -24.72 10.63
C LYS A 179 -26.45 -25.31 10.35
N CYS A 180 -25.92 -26.06 11.30
CA CYS A 180 -24.85 -27.03 11.09
C CYS A 180 -25.25 -28.07 10.06
#